data_b461b6913fa61d2b68bbd7a9a2adda5e
#
_entry.id   b461b6913fa61d2b68bbd7a9a2adda5e
#
_cell.length_a   1.000
_cell.length_b   1.000
_cell.length_c   1.000
_cell.angle_alpha   90.00
_cell.angle_beta   90.00
_cell.angle_gamma   90.00
#
_symmetry.space_group_name_H-M   'P 1'
#
loop_
_entity.id
_entity.type
_entity.pdbx_description
1 polymer ?
#
loop_
_entity_poly.entity_id
_entity_poly.type
_entity_poly.pdbx_seq_one_letter_code
_entity_poly.pdbx_strand_id
1 'polypeptide(L)'
;LKIYLGGRFMKVYISADIEGTCGIVDWEETNLHDPQATYHKEQMTKEVNAACLGANDLGCEDIFVKDAHGSARSINPSMLPENTRILRGWARNPHMMMAGIDEGFDASMFIGYHSAASEDGNPLAHTMNSVEYDYIKLNGMILSEFIMNAYTSIYYGIPVAFLSGDEMLCENAKKIFPNLVTVAVSKGIGNGSVSIHPNLAVKRINEGVKEALSGDLSRHMIKLPEKFEIEIKFRNHFKAYRASFYPGVEKLDSQTIKFVTNDYYEFLRMFLFI
;
A
#
# COMPACT_ATOMS: atom_id res chain seq x y z
N LEU A 1 -19.14 3.86 -21.04
CA LEU A 1 -20.34 3.72 -20.21
C LEU A 1 -20.04 4.37 -18.87
N LYS A 2 -20.68 5.51 -18.55
CA LYS A 2 -20.49 6.13 -17.23
C LYS A 2 -21.23 5.28 -16.19
N ILE A 3 -20.52 4.78 -15.18
CA ILE A 3 -21.15 4.04 -14.07
C ILE A 3 -21.64 5.06 -13.05
N TYR A 4 -22.94 5.20 -12.91
CA TYR A 4 -23.59 6.03 -11.90
C TYR A 4 -23.89 5.18 -10.66
N LEU A 5 -23.18 5.40 -9.56
CA LEU A 5 -23.49 4.82 -8.26
C LEU A 5 -24.50 5.73 -7.54
N GLY A 6 -25.79 5.37 -7.58
CA GLY A 6 -26.82 6.10 -6.83
C GLY A 6 -26.97 7.60 -7.15
N GLY A 7 -26.64 8.04 -8.39
CA GLY A 7 -26.78 9.43 -8.82
C GLY A 7 -25.57 10.33 -8.54
N ARG A 8 -24.45 9.80 -8.02
CA ARG A 8 -23.17 10.51 -7.87
C ARG A 8 -22.08 9.85 -8.72
N PHE A 9 -21.04 10.61 -9.03
CA PHE A 9 -19.85 10.13 -9.74
C PHE A 9 -18.96 9.30 -8.82
N MET A 10 -18.29 8.31 -9.41
CA MET A 10 -17.34 7.47 -8.69
C MET A 10 -16.14 8.29 -8.23
N LYS A 11 -15.72 8.06 -6.98
CA LYS A 11 -14.49 8.59 -6.38
C LYS A 11 -13.57 7.45 -5.99
N VAL A 12 -12.30 7.51 -6.37
CA VAL A 12 -11.33 6.46 -6.03
C VAL A 12 -10.12 7.03 -5.30
N TYR A 13 -9.58 6.22 -4.40
CA TYR A 13 -8.36 6.48 -3.67
C TYR A 13 -7.24 5.57 -4.17
N ILE A 14 -6.05 6.12 -4.45
CA ILE A 14 -4.85 5.38 -4.84
C ILE A 14 -3.76 5.66 -3.83
N SER A 15 -3.25 4.62 -3.15
CA SER A 15 -1.99 4.69 -2.43
C SER A 15 -0.89 4.11 -3.29
N ALA A 16 0.21 4.84 -3.48
CA ALA A 16 1.27 4.45 -4.40
C ALA A 16 2.61 4.36 -3.68
N ASP A 17 3.26 3.22 -3.85
CA ASP A 17 4.60 2.92 -3.37
C ASP A 17 5.56 2.65 -4.54
N ILE A 18 6.85 2.42 -4.30
CA ILE A 18 7.82 2.28 -5.38
C ILE A 18 8.49 0.91 -5.44
N GLU A 19 8.74 0.24 -4.33
CA GLU A 19 9.54 -1.00 -4.29
C GLU A 19 8.92 -2.17 -5.05
N GLY A 20 7.60 -2.16 -5.22
CA GLY A 20 6.87 -3.12 -6.05
C GLY A 20 6.63 -2.64 -7.49
N THR A 21 7.17 -1.49 -7.89
CA THR A 21 7.12 -1.00 -9.27
C THR A 21 7.96 -1.87 -10.20
N CYS A 22 7.53 -2.03 -11.44
CA CYS A 22 8.21 -2.84 -12.44
C CYS A 22 9.66 -2.39 -12.67
N GLY A 23 10.61 -3.32 -12.52
CA GLY A 23 12.03 -3.10 -12.78
C GLY A 23 12.86 -2.69 -11.56
N ILE A 24 12.26 -2.44 -10.40
CA ILE A 24 12.99 -2.10 -9.16
C ILE A 24 13.69 -3.34 -8.59
N VAL A 25 14.94 -3.14 -8.13
CA VAL A 25 15.76 -4.20 -7.54
C VAL A 25 16.69 -3.71 -6.42
N ASP A 26 16.97 -2.39 -6.33
CA ASP A 26 17.90 -1.82 -5.36
C ASP A 26 17.37 -0.54 -4.71
N TRP A 27 17.83 -0.25 -3.48
CA TRP A 27 17.47 0.95 -2.72
C TRP A 27 17.87 2.26 -3.41
N GLU A 28 18.97 2.27 -4.17
CA GLU A 28 19.42 3.45 -4.92
C GLU A 28 18.39 3.85 -5.98
N GLU A 29 17.62 2.88 -6.51
CA GLU A 29 16.55 3.10 -7.48
C GLU A 29 15.28 3.71 -6.89
N THR A 30 15.15 3.70 -5.56
CA THR A 30 13.98 4.23 -4.83
C THR A 30 14.27 5.57 -4.14
N ASN A 31 15.53 5.93 -3.94
CA ASN A 31 15.92 7.12 -3.21
C ASN A 31 15.73 8.40 -4.05
N LEU A 32 14.93 9.36 -3.54
CA LEU A 32 14.63 10.61 -4.24
C LEU A 32 15.87 11.39 -4.72
N HIS A 33 16.96 11.33 -3.96
CA HIS A 33 18.19 12.10 -4.23
C HIS A 33 19.20 11.35 -5.09
N ASP A 34 18.96 10.08 -5.40
CA ASP A 34 19.83 9.31 -6.26
C ASP A 34 19.50 9.54 -7.75
N PRO A 35 20.48 9.83 -8.61
CA PRO A 35 20.26 9.94 -10.05
C PRO A 35 19.69 8.66 -10.68
N GLN A 36 20.03 7.49 -10.15
CA GLN A 36 19.53 6.19 -10.63
C GLN A 36 18.03 6.04 -10.44
N ALA A 37 17.45 6.66 -9.40
CA ALA A 37 16.02 6.65 -9.15
C ALA A 37 15.18 7.40 -10.20
N THR A 38 15.78 8.20 -11.08
CA THR A 38 15.03 9.05 -12.03
C THR A 38 14.12 8.23 -12.95
N TYR A 39 14.67 7.18 -13.58
CA TYR A 39 13.90 6.27 -14.43
C TYR A 39 12.79 5.55 -13.65
N HIS A 40 13.09 5.07 -12.45
CA HIS A 40 12.18 4.27 -11.64
C HIS A 40 11.02 5.10 -11.06
N LYS A 41 11.27 6.35 -10.66
CA LYS A 41 10.20 7.32 -10.30
C LYS A 41 9.29 7.66 -11.48
N GLU A 42 9.87 7.76 -12.68
CA GLU A 42 9.08 7.93 -13.89
C GLU A 42 8.22 6.70 -14.19
N GLN A 43 8.78 5.48 -14.01
CA GLN A 43 8.03 4.24 -14.16
C GLN A 43 6.91 4.11 -13.13
N MET A 44 7.17 4.41 -11.85
CA MET A 44 6.14 4.51 -10.81
C MET A 44 5.02 5.48 -11.24
N THR A 45 5.40 6.66 -11.73
CA THR A 45 4.40 7.66 -12.19
C THR A 45 3.58 7.13 -13.36
N LYS A 46 4.17 6.39 -14.30
CA LYS A 46 3.45 5.76 -15.43
C LYS A 46 2.47 4.68 -14.95
N GLU A 47 2.84 3.88 -13.96
CA GLU A 47 1.96 2.86 -13.39
C GLU A 47 0.77 3.49 -12.64
N VAL A 48 1.02 4.54 -11.86
CA VAL A 48 -0.05 5.32 -11.21
C VAL A 48 -0.95 5.99 -12.24
N ASN A 49 -0.38 6.60 -13.28
CA ASN A 49 -1.15 7.19 -14.37
C ASN A 49 -2.01 6.16 -15.09
N ALA A 50 -1.49 4.95 -15.30
CA ALA A 50 -2.25 3.85 -15.92
C ALA A 50 -3.49 3.48 -15.08
N ALA A 51 -3.35 3.47 -13.75
CA ALA A 51 -4.47 3.25 -12.84
C ALA A 51 -5.49 4.40 -12.91
N CYS A 52 -5.03 5.64 -12.92
CA CYS A 52 -5.91 6.82 -13.08
C CYS A 52 -6.68 6.78 -14.41
N LEU A 53 -6.01 6.44 -15.52
CA LEU A 53 -6.66 6.33 -16.83
C LEU A 53 -7.67 5.19 -16.88
N GLY A 54 -7.36 4.02 -16.24
CA GLY A 54 -8.30 2.91 -16.12
C GLY A 54 -9.57 3.29 -15.36
N ALA A 55 -9.45 4.09 -14.29
CA ALA A 55 -10.58 4.63 -13.55
C ALA A 55 -11.38 5.64 -14.39
N ASN A 56 -10.70 6.51 -15.13
CA ASN A 56 -11.34 7.50 -16.02
C ASN A 56 -12.14 6.84 -17.15
N ASP A 57 -11.64 5.73 -17.71
CA ASP A 57 -12.36 4.96 -18.75
C ASP A 57 -13.73 4.46 -18.26
N LEU A 58 -13.91 4.33 -16.94
CA LEU A 58 -15.17 3.96 -16.28
C LEU A 58 -15.97 5.16 -15.76
N GLY A 59 -15.52 6.39 -16.04
CA GLY A 59 -16.23 7.62 -15.67
C GLY A 59 -16.00 8.07 -14.24
N CYS A 60 -14.87 7.70 -13.65
CA CYS A 60 -14.43 8.26 -12.37
C CYS A 60 -14.13 9.76 -12.54
N GLU A 61 -14.67 10.61 -11.66
CA GLU A 61 -14.50 12.07 -11.76
C GLU A 61 -13.59 12.68 -10.69
N ASP A 62 -13.33 11.95 -9.60
CA ASP A 62 -12.42 12.37 -8.53
C ASP A 62 -11.46 11.24 -8.20
N ILE A 63 -10.19 11.42 -8.54
CA ILE A 63 -9.12 10.48 -8.25
C ILE A 63 -8.19 11.12 -7.23
N PHE A 64 -8.09 10.53 -6.05
CA PHE A 64 -7.16 10.97 -5.03
C PHE A 64 -5.96 10.05 -5.00
N VAL A 65 -4.77 10.58 -5.25
CA VAL A 65 -3.50 9.85 -5.19
C VAL A 65 -2.71 10.25 -3.95
N LYS A 66 -2.30 9.29 -3.13
CA LYS A 66 -1.32 9.46 -2.07
C LYS A 66 0.02 8.90 -2.54
N ASP A 67 1.01 9.78 -2.71
CA ASP A 67 2.41 9.38 -2.87
C ASP A 67 2.92 8.91 -1.50
N ALA A 68 3.16 7.60 -1.36
CA ALA A 68 3.35 6.97 -0.05
C ALA A 68 4.78 6.46 0.20
N HIS A 69 5.69 6.55 -0.79
CA HIS A 69 7.05 6.07 -0.67
C HIS A 69 8.01 7.10 -0.05
N GLY A 70 8.85 6.68 0.89
CA GLY A 70 10.00 7.42 1.40
C GLY A 70 9.66 8.85 1.85
N SER A 71 10.06 9.86 1.07
CA SER A 71 9.71 11.26 1.37
C SER A 71 8.33 11.68 0.86
N ALA A 72 7.57 10.76 0.23
CA ALA A 72 6.28 10.99 -0.42
C ALA A 72 6.33 12.09 -1.49
N ARG A 73 7.38 12.06 -2.34
CA ARG A 73 7.63 13.04 -3.41
C ARG A 73 8.14 12.40 -4.72
N SER A 74 7.86 11.13 -4.92
CA SER A 74 8.36 10.36 -6.06
C SER A 74 7.54 10.58 -7.34
N ILE A 75 6.24 10.77 -7.22
CA ILE A 75 5.32 10.93 -8.35
C ILE A 75 5.48 12.33 -8.97
N ASN A 76 5.52 12.39 -10.30
CA ASN A 76 5.42 13.64 -11.07
C ASN A 76 3.95 13.99 -11.33
N PRO A 77 3.37 15.01 -10.67
CA PRO A 77 1.94 15.33 -10.81
C PRO A 77 1.53 15.73 -12.22
N SER A 78 2.44 16.31 -13.01
CA SER A 78 2.13 16.77 -14.37
C SER A 78 1.87 15.65 -15.37
N MET A 79 2.17 14.41 -15.00
CA MET A 79 1.92 13.22 -15.81
C MET A 79 0.58 12.54 -15.47
N LEU A 80 -0.15 13.02 -14.46
CA LEU A 80 -1.44 12.48 -14.06
C LEU A 80 -2.58 13.22 -14.78
N PRO A 81 -3.78 12.61 -14.91
CA PRO A 81 -4.96 13.28 -15.48
C PRO A 81 -5.38 14.51 -14.67
N GLU A 82 -5.99 15.50 -15.33
CA GLU A 82 -6.37 16.78 -14.71
C GLU A 82 -7.41 16.65 -13.58
N ASN A 83 -8.20 15.58 -13.54
CA ASN A 83 -9.14 15.29 -12.47
C ASN A 83 -8.51 14.55 -11.28
N THR A 84 -7.18 14.51 -11.21
CA THR A 84 -6.43 13.88 -10.10
C THR A 84 -6.03 14.92 -9.06
N ARG A 85 -6.40 14.66 -7.81
CA ARG A 85 -5.84 15.34 -6.64
C ARG A 85 -4.71 14.49 -6.08
N ILE A 86 -3.58 15.08 -5.75
CA ILE A 86 -2.44 14.33 -5.18
C ILE A 86 -2.00 14.90 -3.83
N LEU A 87 -1.90 14.04 -2.83
CA LEU A 87 -1.27 14.34 -1.56
C LEU A 87 0.18 13.87 -1.58
N ARG A 88 1.11 14.83 -1.59
CA ARG A 88 2.57 14.61 -1.50
C ARG A 88 3.07 15.04 -0.13
N GLY A 89 4.10 14.37 0.35
CA GLY A 89 4.61 14.57 1.71
C GLY A 89 3.77 13.82 2.76
N TRP A 90 4.22 13.90 4.01
CA TRP A 90 3.60 13.21 5.15
C TRP A 90 2.72 14.14 5.95
N ALA A 91 1.45 13.80 6.10
CA ALA A 91 0.50 14.54 6.94
C ALA A 91 0.79 14.38 8.44
N ARG A 92 1.61 13.41 8.84
CA ARG A 92 1.96 13.12 10.23
C ARG A 92 0.76 12.75 11.11
N ASN A 93 -0.24 12.11 10.52
CA ASN A 93 -1.42 11.58 11.19
C ASN A 93 -1.39 10.04 11.21
N PRO A 94 -2.27 9.37 11.99
CA PRO A 94 -2.30 7.91 12.08
C PRO A 94 -2.58 7.17 10.77
N HIS A 95 -3.15 7.83 9.77
CA HIS A 95 -3.39 7.21 8.46
C HIS A 95 -2.10 6.93 7.67
N MET A 96 -0.99 7.64 7.94
CA MET A 96 0.33 7.44 7.33
C MET A 96 0.27 7.37 5.78
N MET A 97 0.50 6.20 5.18
CA MET A 97 0.42 5.96 3.74
C MET A 97 -1.00 6.08 3.18
N MET A 98 -2.01 6.16 4.04
CA MET A 98 -3.42 6.31 3.69
C MET A 98 -3.98 7.69 4.04
N ALA A 99 -3.12 8.70 4.24
CA ALA A 99 -3.58 10.05 4.61
C ALA A 99 -4.56 10.61 3.56
N GLY A 100 -5.70 11.13 4.03
CA GLY A 100 -6.81 11.61 3.20
C GLY A 100 -7.89 10.57 2.90
N ILE A 101 -7.71 9.29 3.34
CA ILE A 101 -8.72 8.22 3.11
C ILE A 101 -10.07 8.54 3.78
N ASP A 102 -10.06 9.32 4.83
CA ASP A 102 -11.23 9.77 5.60
C ASP A 102 -12.13 10.79 4.86
N GLU A 103 -11.73 11.26 3.67
CA GLU A 103 -12.62 12.06 2.80
C GLU A 103 -13.78 11.24 2.17
N GLY A 104 -13.71 9.90 2.21
CA GLY A 104 -14.72 8.99 1.70
C GLY A 104 -14.64 8.76 0.20
N PHE A 105 -14.45 7.48 -0.18
CA PHE A 105 -14.27 7.01 -1.56
C PHE A 105 -15.12 5.77 -1.82
N ASP A 106 -15.34 5.45 -3.09
CA ASP A 106 -16.11 4.28 -3.51
C ASP A 106 -15.23 3.03 -3.63
N ALA A 107 -13.91 3.20 -3.84
CA ALA A 107 -12.92 2.13 -3.84
C ALA A 107 -11.52 2.66 -3.55
N SER A 108 -10.66 1.79 -3.03
CA SER A 108 -9.22 2.01 -2.90
C SER A 108 -8.41 1.05 -3.78
N MET A 109 -7.29 1.54 -4.25
CA MET A 109 -6.34 0.84 -5.12
C MET A 109 -4.91 1.07 -4.62
N PHE A 110 -4.05 0.08 -4.81
CA PHE A 110 -2.68 0.07 -4.32
C PHE A 110 -1.72 -0.21 -5.47
N ILE A 111 -0.77 0.69 -5.72
CA ILE A 111 0.13 0.63 -6.87
C ILE A 111 1.57 0.55 -6.39
N GLY A 112 2.34 -0.43 -6.90
CA GLY A 112 3.76 -0.55 -6.62
C GLY A 112 4.11 -1.03 -5.21
N TYR A 113 3.22 -1.77 -4.56
CA TYR A 113 3.44 -2.35 -3.24
C TYR A 113 4.31 -3.63 -3.30
N HIS A 114 4.89 -4.01 -2.19
CA HIS A 114 5.89 -5.08 -2.11
C HIS A 114 5.65 -6.05 -0.94
N SER A 115 6.33 -7.19 -0.97
CA SER A 115 6.34 -8.20 0.10
C SER A 115 6.83 -7.63 1.43
N ALA A 116 6.32 -8.19 2.53
CA ALA A 116 6.59 -7.73 3.89
C ALA A 116 8.01 -8.04 4.37
N ALA A 117 8.39 -7.40 5.47
CA ALA A 117 9.58 -7.79 6.22
C ALA A 117 9.54 -9.28 6.58
N SER A 118 10.68 -9.97 6.44
CA SER A 118 10.83 -11.41 6.62
C SER A 118 10.18 -12.31 5.55
N GLU A 119 9.78 -11.73 4.41
CA GLU A 119 9.39 -12.45 3.20
C GLU A 119 10.48 -12.31 2.13
N ASP A 120 10.51 -13.20 1.13
CA ASP A 120 11.52 -13.25 0.05
C ASP A 120 10.95 -12.96 -1.34
N GLY A 121 9.73 -12.42 -1.42
CA GLY A 121 9.05 -12.10 -2.68
C GLY A 121 9.57 -10.87 -3.41
N ASN A 122 10.34 -10.02 -2.71
CA ASN A 122 10.94 -8.80 -3.26
C ASN A 122 12.34 -8.60 -2.67
N PRO A 123 13.38 -8.22 -3.45
CA PRO A 123 14.71 -7.94 -2.91
C PRO A 123 14.73 -6.80 -1.87
N LEU A 124 13.76 -5.90 -1.92
CA LEU A 124 13.60 -4.80 -0.97
C LEU A 124 12.51 -5.05 0.08
N ALA A 125 12.10 -6.30 0.30
CA ALA A 125 11.03 -6.66 1.23
C ALA A 125 11.24 -6.08 2.62
N HIS A 126 10.28 -5.30 3.10
CA HIS A 126 10.28 -4.67 4.42
C HIS A 126 8.84 -4.32 4.84
N THR A 127 8.67 -3.73 6.02
CA THR A 127 7.39 -3.17 6.45
C THR A 127 7.66 -1.83 7.14
N MET A 128 7.23 -0.73 6.53
CA MET A 128 7.31 0.67 6.97
C MET A 128 8.72 1.24 7.07
N ASN A 129 9.65 0.53 7.69
CA ASN A 129 11.04 0.96 7.85
C ASN A 129 11.99 -0.24 7.82
N SER A 130 12.77 -0.35 6.76
CA SER A 130 13.69 -1.47 6.52
C SER A 130 14.82 -1.58 7.54
N VAL A 131 15.15 -0.50 8.25
CA VAL A 131 16.24 -0.50 9.27
C VAL A 131 15.72 -0.63 10.70
N GLU A 132 14.42 -0.45 10.94
CA GLU A 132 13.86 -0.50 12.30
C GLU A 132 13.23 -1.84 12.63
N TYR A 133 12.47 -2.42 11.72
CA TYR A 133 11.66 -3.61 11.98
C TYR A 133 12.26 -4.87 11.35
N ASP A 134 12.31 -5.94 12.16
CA ASP A 134 12.63 -7.29 11.70
C ASP A 134 11.38 -7.95 11.11
N TYR A 135 10.25 -7.85 11.83
CA TYR A 135 8.92 -8.15 11.34
C TYR A 135 7.84 -7.38 12.12
N ILE A 136 6.68 -7.28 11.53
CA ILE A 136 5.43 -6.90 12.18
C ILE A 136 4.43 -8.02 11.92
N LYS A 137 3.70 -8.45 12.95
CA LYS A 137 2.60 -9.41 12.82
C LYS A 137 1.30 -8.81 13.31
N LEU A 138 0.22 -9.19 12.65
CA LEU A 138 -1.15 -8.91 13.06
C LEU A 138 -1.89 -10.25 13.19
N ASN A 139 -2.39 -10.56 14.40
CA ASN A 139 -3.07 -11.83 14.71
C ASN A 139 -2.26 -13.06 14.27
N GLY A 140 -0.93 -13.02 14.47
CA GLY A 140 0.01 -14.08 14.12
C GLY A 140 0.44 -14.11 12.64
N MET A 141 -0.18 -13.34 11.76
CA MET A 141 0.17 -13.25 10.34
C MET A 141 1.21 -12.14 10.12
N ILE A 142 2.22 -12.38 9.27
CA ILE A 142 3.15 -11.32 8.82
C ILE A 142 2.36 -10.20 8.15
N LEU A 143 2.60 -8.98 8.59
CA LEU A 143 1.90 -7.79 8.15
C LEU A 143 2.73 -7.06 7.09
N SER A 144 2.24 -7.03 5.86
CA SER A 144 2.75 -6.13 4.82
C SER A 144 2.14 -4.73 4.95
N GLU A 145 2.78 -3.75 4.35
CA GLU A 145 2.22 -2.40 4.22
C GLU A 145 0.88 -2.40 3.50
N PHE A 146 0.74 -3.26 2.47
CA PHE A 146 -0.54 -3.44 1.78
C PHE A 146 -1.65 -3.86 2.75
N ILE A 147 -1.43 -4.92 3.55
CA ILE A 147 -2.48 -5.40 4.48
C ILE A 147 -2.82 -4.33 5.53
N MET A 148 -1.81 -3.65 6.08
CA MET A 148 -2.01 -2.54 7.01
C MET A 148 -2.87 -1.44 6.40
N ASN A 149 -2.58 -1.04 5.18
CA ASN A 149 -3.27 0.03 4.48
C ASN A 149 -4.64 -0.42 3.94
N ALA A 150 -4.76 -1.66 3.48
CA ALA A 150 -6.04 -2.25 3.07
C ALA A 150 -7.02 -2.33 4.26
N TYR A 151 -6.55 -2.74 5.45
CA TYR A 151 -7.39 -2.73 6.65
C TYR A 151 -7.79 -1.30 7.05
N THR A 152 -6.92 -0.31 6.83
CA THR A 152 -7.29 1.11 7.01
C THR A 152 -8.44 1.50 6.07
N SER A 153 -8.40 1.07 4.81
CA SER A 153 -9.48 1.31 3.85
C SER A 153 -10.79 0.66 4.30
N ILE A 154 -10.76 -0.62 4.68
CA ILE A 154 -11.95 -1.34 5.18
C ILE A 154 -12.50 -0.72 6.47
N TYR A 155 -11.65 -0.21 7.35
CA TYR A 155 -12.07 0.50 8.57
C TYR A 155 -12.94 1.72 8.25
N TYR A 156 -12.65 2.43 7.16
CA TYR A 156 -13.47 3.55 6.65
C TYR A 156 -14.63 3.10 5.74
N GLY A 157 -14.90 1.80 5.63
CA GLY A 157 -15.98 1.27 4.79
C GLY A 157 -15.70 1.35 3.29
N ILE A 158 -14.42 1.48 2.89
CA ILE A 158 -14.01 1.64 1.49
C ILE A 158 -13.50 0.29 0.96
N PRO A 159 -14.12 -0.26 -0.11
CA PRO A 159 -13.72 -1.50 -0.75
C PRO A 159 -12.28 -1.45 -1.28
N VAL A 160 -11.52 -2.55 -1.10
CA VAL A 160 -10.15 -2.71 -1.59
C VAL A 160 -10.19 -3.45 -2.93
N ALA A 161 -10.12 -2.70 -4.03
CA ALA A 161 -10.44 -3.22 -5.36
C ALA A 161 -9.23 -3.74 -6.14
N PHE A 162 -8.06 -3.09 -6.03
CA PHE A 162 -6.92 -3.37 -6.89
C PHE A 162 -5.57 -3.31 -6.16
N LEU A 163 -4.64 -4.16 -6.59
CA LEU A 163 -3.24 -4.18 -6.13
C LEU A 163 -2.30 -4.49 -7.30
N SER A 164 -1.24 -3.69 -7.46
CA SER A 164 -0.05 -4.08 -8.24
C SER A 164 1.19 -4.14 -7.37
N GLY A 165 2.09 -5.09 -7.67
CA GLY A 165 3.31 -5.29 -6.89
C GLY A 165 4.03 -6.56 -7.29
N ASP A 166 4.81 -7.13 -6.36
CA ASP A 166 5.45 -8.42 -6.60
C ASP A 166 4.46 -9.61 -6.49
N GLU A 167 4.85 -10.75 -7.07
CA GLU A 167 4.01 -11.96 -7.16
C GLU A 167 3.58 -12.48 -5.79
N MET A 168 4.51 -12.58 -4.84
CA MET A 168 4.23 -13.11 -3.49
C MET A 168 3.26 -12.22 -2.72
N LEU A 169 3.43 -10.91 -2.77
CA LEU A 169 2.47 -9.97 -2.17
C LEU A 169 1.07 -10.17 -2.77
N CYS A 170 0.97 -10.25 -4.10
CA CYS A 170 -0.30 -10.45 -4.80
C CYS A 170 -0.98 -11.76 -4.39
N GLU A 171 -0.22 -12.85 -4.25
CA GLU A 171 -0.74 -14.15 -3.79
C GLU A 171 -1.18 -14.13 -2.33
N ASN A 172 -0.39 -13.52 -1.44
CA ASN A 172 -0.71 -13.38 -0.02
C ASN A 172 -1.93 -12.48 0.20
N ALA A 173 -2.03 -11.39 -0.56
CA ALA A 173 -3.18 -10.49 -0.52
C ALA A 173 -4.51 -11.19 -0.87
N LYS A 174 -4.53 -12.05 -1.88
CA LYS A 174 -5.73 -12.81 -2.28
C LYS A 174 -6.23 -13.80 -1.23
N LYS A 175 -5.37 -14.28 -0.34
CA LYS A 175 -5.79 -15.16 0.78
C LYS A 175 -6.71 -14.42 1.76
N ILE A 176 -6.58 -13.09 1.86
CA ILE A 176 -7.34 -12.23 2.77
C ILE A 176 -8.47 -11.51 2.02
N PHE A 177 -8.20 -11.07 0.80
CA PHE A 177 -9.12 -10.36 -0.09
C PHE A 177 -9.39 -11.22 -1.34
N PRO A 178 -10.28 -12.23 -1.27
CA PRO A 178 -10.45 -13.23 -2.35
C PRO A 178 -10.94 -12.64 -3.67
N ASN A 179 -11.60 -11.49 -3.64
CA ASN A 179 -12.10 -10.80 -4.85
C ASN A 179 -11.17 -9.67 -5.32
N LEU A 180 -10.00 -9.50 -4.70
CA LEU A 180 -9.02 -8.49 -5.09
C LEU A 180 -8.48 -8.77 -6.50
N VAL A 181 -8.54 -7.77 -7.37
CA VAL A 181 -7.87 -7.84 -8.67
C VAL A 181 -6.40 -7.47 -8.48
N THR A 182 -5.49 -8.33 -8.93
CA THR A 182 -4.06 -8.12 -8.76
C THR A 182 -3.30 -8.18 -10.06
N VAL A 183 -2.24 -7.37 -10.17
CA VAL A 183 -1.27 -7.42 -11.27
C VAL A 183 0.13 -7.58 -10.70
N ALA A 184 0.67 -8.79 -10.79
CA ALA A 184 2.07 -9.04 -10.47
C ALA A 184 2.96 -8.50 -11.61
N VAL A 185 3.85 -7.55 -11.27
CA VAL A 185 4.79 -6.94 -12.23
C VAL A 185 6.19 -7.47 -12.08
N SER A 186 6.50 -8.11 -10.96
CA SER A 186 7.82 -8.66 -10.65
C SER A 186 7.73 -9.90 -9.76
N LYS A 187 8.85 -10.63 -9.68
CA LYS A 187 9.07 -11.77 -8.79
C LYS A 187 10.49 -11.74 -8.24
N GLY A 188 10.64 -11.74 -6.93
CA GLY A 188 11.94 -11.83 -6.27
C GLY A 188 12.64 -13.17 -6.49
N ILE A 189 13.95 -13.13 -6.67
CA ILE A 189 14.83 -14.30 -6.67
C ILE A 189 16.10 -13.94 -5.90
N GLY A 190 16.16 -14.26 -4.62
CA GLY A 190 17.23 -13.82 -3.74
C GLY A 190 17.32 -12.30 -3.71
N ASN A 191 18.49 -11.73 -4.02
CA ASN A 191 18.70 -10.28 -4.11
C ASN A 191 18.43 -9.71 -5.52
N GLY A 192 17.77 -10.46 -6.38
CA GLY A 192 17.40 -10.03 -7.72
C GLY A 192 15.90 -10.08 -7.94
N SER A 193 15.43 -9.56 -9.07
CA SER A 193 14.02 -9.56 -9.47
C SER A 193 13.86 -9.85 -10.95
N VAL A 194 12.86 -10.68 -11.28
CA VAL A 194 12.40 -10.84 -12.66
C VAL A 194 11.16 -10.01 -12.84
N SER A 195 11.23 -8.98 -13.68
CA SER A 195 10.11 -8.11 -14.01
C SER A 195 9.56 -8.40 -15.41
N ILE A 196 8.27 -8.15 -15.60
CA ILE A 196 7.70 -8.07 -16.95
C ILE A 196 8.19 -6.80 -17.64
N HIS A 197 7.94 -6.66 -18.94
CA HIS A 197 8.31 -5.43 -19.65
C HIS A 197 7.53 -4.21 -19.09
N PRO A 198 8.16 -3.04 -18.84
CA PRO A 198 7.50 -1.87 -18.21
C PRO A 198 6.23 -1.40 -18.93
N ASN A 199 6.20 -1.39 -20.26
CA ASN A 199 4.99 -1.04 -21.00
C ASN A 199 3.88 -2.09 -20.85
N LEU A 200 4.24 -3.36 -20.62
CA LEU A 200 3.26 -4.41 -20.33
C LEU A 200 2.68 -4.24 -18.92
N ALA A 201 3.49 -3.83 -17.95
CA ALA A 201 3.02 -3.49 -16.59
C ALA A 201 1.97 -2.36 -16.65
N VAL A 202 2.29 -1.25 -17.31
CA VAL A 202 1.36 -0.12 -17.52
C VAL A 202 0.05 -0.59 -18.16
N LYS A 203 0.10 -1.40 -19.23
CA LYS A 203 -1.08 -1.93 -19.90
C LYS A 203 -1.92 -2.80 -18.97
N ARG A 204 -1.30 -3.77 -18.28
CA ARG A 204 -1.99 -4.70 -17.37
C ARG A 204 -2.62 -3.98 -16.17
N ILE A 205 -1.96 -2.96 -15.62
CA ILE A 205 -2.50 -2.14 -14.52
C ILE A 205 -3.76 -1.41 -14.99
N ASN A 206 -3.72 -0.76 -16.17
CA ASN A 206 -4.91 -0.09 -16.72
C ASN A 206 -6.08 -1.07 -16.92
N GLU A 207 -5.82 -2.23 -17.52
CA GLU A 207 -6.83 -3.27 -17.75
C GLU A 207 -7.37 -3.86 -16.44
N GLY A 208 -6.47 -4.14 -15.47
CA GLY A 208 -6.85 -4.67 -14.16
C GLY A 208 -7.68 -3.69 -13.33
N VAL A 209 -7.38 -2.39 -13.39
CA VAL A 209 -8.18 -1.36 -12.72
C VAL A 209 -9.60 -1.30 -13.33
N LYS A 210 -9.72 -1.40 -14.65
CA LYS A 210 -11.05 -1.47 -15.30
C LYS A 210 -11.84 -2.70 -14.86
N GLU A 211 -11.19 -3.85 -14.75
CA GLU A 211 -11.81 -5.06 -14.20
C GLU A 211 -12.24 -4.86 -12.74
N ALA A 212 -11.36 -4.32 -11.89
CA ALA A 212 -11.58 -4.10 -10.48
C ALA A 212 -12.77 -3.18 -10.19
N LEU A 213 -12.86 -2.09 -10.92
CA LEU A 213 -13.89 -1.06 -10.74
C LEU A 213 -15.20 -1.36 -11.49
N SER A 214 -15.26 -2.42 -12.30
CA SER A 214 -16.49 -2.82 -13.02
C SER A 214 -17.44 -3.57 -12.11
N GLY A 215 -18.74 -3.23 -12.16
CA GLY A 215 -19.81 -3.92 -11.47
C GLY A 215 -19.96 -3.52 -9.99
N ASP A 216 -20.36 -4.47 -9.14
CA ASP A 216 -20.62 -4.21 -7.71
C ASP A 216 -19.31 -4.17 -6.90
N LEU A 217 -18.95 -2.99 -6.42
CA LEU A 217 -17.75 -2.77 -5.60
C LEU A 217 -17.84 -3.40 -4.21
N SER A 218 -19.06 -3.68 -3.70
CA SER A 218 -19.22 -4.30 -2.37
C SER A 218 -18.57 -5.69 -2.28
N ARG A 219 -18.34 -6.37 -3.40
CA ARG A 219 -17.63 -7.65 -3.47
C ARG A 219 -16.18 -7.57 -2.94
N HIS A 220 -15.60 -6.37 -2.94
CA HIS A 220 -14.24 -6.12 -2.46
C HIS A 220 -14.16 -5.76 -0.97
N MET A 221 -15.30 -5.77 -0.28
CA MET A 221 -15.34 -5.61 1.17
C MET A 221 -15.03 -6.93 1.88
N ILE A 222 -14.34 -6.83 3.00
CA ILE A 222 -14.19 -7.94 3.97
C ILE A 222 -14.64 -7.48 5.35
N LYS A 223 -14.89 -8.41 6.25
CA LYS A 223 -15.09 -8.08 7.66
C LYS A 223 -13.73 -8.01 8.35
N LEU A 224 -13.42 -6.90 9.03
CA LEU A 224 -12.23 -6.80 9.88
C LEU A 224 -12.35 -7.73 11.10
N PRO A 225 -11.22 -8.21 11.65
CA PRO A 225 -11.18 -8.88 12.94
C PRO A 225 -11.80 -8.01 14.05
N GLU A 226 -12.40 -8.63 15.05
CA GLU A 226 -12.94 -7.93 16.22
C GLU A 226 -11.86 -7.56 17.24
N LYS A 227 -10.69 -8.19 17.12
CA LYS A 227 -9.53 -7.97 17.97
C LYS A 227 -8.26 -7.97 17.14
N PHE A 228 -7.40 -7.03 17.41
CA PHE A 228 -6.11 -6.84 16.78
C PHE A 228 -5.01 -7.09 17.80
N GLU A 229 -4.25 -8.13 17.58
CA GLU A 229 -3.04 -8.46 18.33
C GLU A 229 -1.84 -8.16 17.44
N ILE A 230 -1.09 -7.12 17.79
CA ILE A 230 0.07 -6.64 17.05
C ILE A 230 1.32 -7.06 17.77
N GLU A 231 2.21 -7.77 17.09
CA GLU A 231 3.55 -8.10 17.55
C GLU A 231 4.58 -7.42 16.66
N ILE A 232 5.47 -6.63 17.25
CA ILE A 232 6.52 -5.92 16.52
C ILE A 232 7.88 -6.34 17.05
N LYS A 233 8.74 -6.87 16.18
CA LYS A 233 10.13 -7.15 16.49
C LYS A 233 11.02 -6.09 15.87
N PHE A 234 11.69 -5.36 16.72
CA PHE A 234 12.67 -4.35 16.32
C PHE A 234 14.05 -4.98 16.11
N ARG A 235 14.82 -4.43 15.18
CA ARG A 235 16.24 -4.80 15.01
C ARG A 235 17.10 -4.34 16.18
N ASN A 236 16.71 -3.27 16.87
CA ASN A 236 17.43 -2.66 17.99
C ASN A 236 16.60 -2.71 19.28
N HIS A 237 17.18 -3.30 20.34
CA HIS A 237 16.52 -3.48 21.64
C HIS A 237 16.06 -2.15 22.29
N PHE A 238 16.78 -1.05 22.10
CA PHE A 238 16.40 0.24 22.68
C PHE A 238 15.14 0.82 22.03
N LYS A 239 14.81 0.46 20.78
CA LYS A 239 13.57 0.81 20.12
C LYS A 239 12.38 0.09 20.77
N ALA A 240 12.50 -1.21 21.02
CA ALA A 240 11.50 -1.98 21.77
C ALA A 240 11.34 -1.45 23.20
N TYR A 241 12.44 -1.09 23.85
CA TYR A 241 12.39 -0.48 25.19
C TYR A 241 11.63 0.85 25.17
N ARG A 242 11.93 1.76 24.22
CA ARG A 242 11.19 3.01 24.04
C ARG A 242 9.70 2.78 23.78
N ALA A 243 9.37 1.91 22.84
CA ALA A 243 8.01 1.59 22.44
C ALA A 243 7.18 1.00 23.59
N SER A 244 7.83 0.27 24.54
CA SER A 244 7.15 -0.31 25.70
C SER A 244 6.57 0.69 26.70
N PHE A 245 6.91 1.99 26.57
CA PHE A 245 6.31 3.06 27.38
C PHE A 245 5.01 3.61 26.78
N TYR A 246 4.64 3.20 25.56
CA TYR A 246 3.32 3.57 25.02
C TYR A 246 2.22 2.84 25.82
N PRO A 247 1.15 3.53 26.23
CA PRO A 247 0.07 2.93 27.03
C PRO A 247 -0.52 1.69 26.34
N GLY A 248 -0.59 0.58 27.09
CA GLY A 248 -1.13 -0.69 26.60
C GLY A 248 -0.13 -1.56 25.82
N VAL A 249 1.11 -1.12 25.63
CA VAL A 249 2.17 -1.94 25.03
C VAL A 249 2.84 -2.80 26.10
N GLU A 250 2.93 -4.10 25.82
CA GLU A 250 3.67 -5.09 26.59
C GLU A 250 5.02 -5.37 25.92
N LYS A 251 6.10 -5.43 26.70
CA LYS A 251 7.40 -5.87 26.22
C LYS A 251 7.55 -7.36 26.45
N LEU A 252 7.64 -8.15 25.37
CA LEU A 252 7.75 -9.61 25.44
C LEU A 252 9.19 -10.06 25.71
N ASP A 253 10.15 -9.43 25.04
CA ASP A 253 11.59 -9.70 25.22
C ASP A 253 12.43 -8.44 24.97
N SER A 254 13.74 -8.59 24.75
CA SER A 254 14.64 -7.44 24.52
C SER A 254 14.33 -6.64 23.28
N GLN A 255 13.72 -7.24 22.24
CA GLN A 255 13.49 -6.63 20.94
C GLN A 255 12.02 -6.64 20.52
N THR A 256 11.14 -7.37 21.23
CA THR A 256 9.76 -7.61 20.81
C THR A 256 8.77 -6.96 21.76
N ILE A 257 7.79 -6.29 21.18
CA ILE A 257 6.63 -5.74 21.87
C ILE A 257 5.35 -6.38 21.35
N LYS A 258 4.32 -6.28 22.18
CA LYS A 258 2.94 -6.67 21.84
C LYS A 258 1.97 -5.55 22.21
N PHE A 259 0.99 -5.31 21.35
CA PHE A 259 -0.12 -4.41 21.59
C PHE A 259 -1.43 -5.09 21.23
N VAL A 260 -2.46 -4.93 22.04
CA VAL A 260 -3.76 -5.55 21.81
C VAL A 260 -4.85 -4.50 21.89
N THR A 261 -5.71 -4.45 20.89
CA THR A 261 -6.84 -3.52 20.84
C THR A 261 -8.03 -4.13 20.09
N ASN A 262 -9.23 -3.61 20.33
CA ASN A 262 -10.44 -3.91 19.55
C ASN A 262 -10.76 -2.80 18.53
N ASP A 263 -9.99 -1.71 18.54
CA ASP A 263 -10.13 -0.61 17.59
C ASP A 263 -8.89 -0.53 16.69
N TYR A 264 -9.08 -0.70 15.39
CA TYR A 264 -8.00 -0.66 14.41
C TYR A 264 -7.29 0.70 14.38
N TYR A 265 -8.02 1.79 14.60
CA TYR A 265 -7.43 3.13 14.62
C TYR A 265 -6.46 3.32 15.80
N GLU A 266 -6.70 2.65 16.94
CA GLU A 266 -5.77 2.66 18.07
C GLU A 266 -4.44 1.98 17.73
N PHE A 267 -4.47 0.90 16.90
CA PHE A 267 -3.23 0.33 16.37
C PHE A 267 -2.48 1.35 15.51
N LEU A 268 -3.13 2.04 14.58
CA LEU A 268 -2.49 3.05 13.73
C LEU A 268 -1.92 4.20 14.56
N ARG A 269 -2.65 4.63 15.61
CA ARG A 269 -2.20 5.65 16.55
C ARG A 269 -0.96 5.20 17.33
N MET A 270 -1.00 4.00 17.91
CA MET A 270 0.14 3.42 18.60
C MET A 270 1.37 3.40 17.66
N PHE A 271 1.20 2.91 16.44
CA PHE A 271 2.27 2.77 15.47
C PHE A 271 2.90 4.11 15.07
N LEU A 272 2.13 5.19 15.02
CA LEU A 272 2.63 6.54 14.72
C LEU A 272 3.59 7.07 15.81
N PHE A 273 3.44 6.64 17.07
CA PHE A 273 4.15 7.23 18.22
C PHE A 273 5.27 6.35 18.81
N ILE A 274 5.45 5.13 18.35
CA ILE A 274 6.52 4.22 18.81
C ILE A 274 7.85 4.35 18.05
#